data_495b4c20ef684c7ca00665ad18196865
#
_entry.id   495b4c20ef684c7ca00665ad18196865
#
_cell.length_a   1.000
_cell.length_b   1.000
_cell.length_c   1.000
_cell.angle_alpha   90.00
_cell.angle_beta   90.00
_cell.angle_gamma   90.00
#
_symmetry.space_group_name_H-M   'P 1'
#
loop_
_entity.id
_entity.type
_entity.pdbx_description
1 polymer ?
#
loop_
_entity_poly.entity_id
_entity_poly.type
_entity_poly.pdbx_seq_one_letter_code
_entity_poly.pdbx_strand_id
1 'polypeptide(L)'
;MLKIVMQFVSHVLQALQMIEIYRKFAFEEAAIPVIVGRKSRLETFAGAIHTYTIEAMMGDKKALQAGTSHHLGQNFSRAFDTQVCGLAANYSYNTVF
;
A
#
# COMPACT_ATOMS: atom_id res chain seq x y z
N MET A 1 -17.02 -4.22 -17.03
CA MET A 1 -16.60 -2.88 -16.58
C MET A 1 -16.77 -2.70 -15.07
N LEU A 2 -17.94 -3.01 -14.51
CA LEU A 2 -18.20 -2.92 -13.07
C LEU A 2 -17.24 -3.78 -12.22
N LYS A 3 -16.95 -5.00 -12.64
CA LYS A 3 -16.03 -5.92 -11.96
C LYS A 3 -14.61 -5.37 -11.90
N ILE A 4 -14.13 -4.74 -12.96
CA ILE A 4 -12.78 -4.16 -13.01
C ILE A 4 -12.68 -2.96 -12.06
N VAL A 5 -13.70 -2.12 -12.02
CA VAL A 5 -13.74 -0.96 -11.13
C VAL A 5 -13.79 -1.40 -9.67
N MET A 6 -14.63 -2.38 -9.33
CA MET A 6 -14.71 -2.91 -7.96
C MET A 6 -13.41 -3.57 -7.52
N GLN A 7 -12.75 -4.31 -8.41
CA GLN A 7 -11.46 -4.93 -8.13
C GLN A 7 -10.37 -3.89 -7.90
N PHE A 8 -10.33 -2.84 -8.71
CA PHE A 8 -9.40 -1.74 -8.54
C PHE A 8 -9.60 -1.02 -7.20
N VAL A 9 -10.84 -0.72 -6.86
CA VAL A 9 -11.20 -0.08 -5.57
C VAL A 9 -10.79 -0.97 -4.40
N SER A 10 -11.03 -2.28 -4.50
CA SER A 10 -10.61 -3.24 -3.46
C SER A 10 -9.10 -3.23 -3.24
N HIS A 11 -8.29 -3.16 -4.29
CA HIS A 11 -6.84 -3.14 -4.19
C HIS A 11 -6.32 -1.87 -3.51
N VAL A 12 -6.87 -0.71 -3.86
CA VAL A 12 -6.53 0.55 -3.20
C VAL A 12 -6.94 0.52 -1.73
N LEU A 13 -8.12 -0.01 -1.42
CA LEU A 13 -8.61 -0.14 -0.04
C LEU A 13 -7.71 -1.05 0.80
N GLN A 14 -7.15 -2.12 0.23
CA GLN A 14 -6.22 -2.99 0.96
C GLN A 14 -4.95 -2.26 1.37
N ALA A 15 -4.37 -1.48 0.48
CA ALA A 15 -3.19 -0.67 0.80
C ALA A 15 -3.50 0.36 1.89
N LEU A 16 -4.66 0.99 1.84
CA LEU A 16 -5.12 1.94 2.84
C LEU A 16 -5.43 1.28 4.18
N GLN A 17 -5.98 0.07 4.17
CA GLN A 17 -6.22 -0.71 5.40
C GLN A 17 -4.91 -1.02 6.13
N MET A 18 -3.88 -1.41 5.40
CA MET A 18 -2.57 -1.70 6.00
C MET A 18 -1.94 -0.46 6.63
N ILE A 19 -2.00 0.69 5.94
CA ILE A 19 -1.43 1.90 6.51
C ILE A 19 -2.23 2.38 7.73
N GLU A 20 -3.54 2.14 7.77
CA GLU A 20 -4.37 2.45 8.92
C GLU A 20 -4.04 1.56 10.12
N ILE A 21 -3.74 0.28 9.90
CA ILE A 21 -3.27 -0.63 10.95
C ILE A 21 -1.95 -0.12 11.53
N TYR A 22 -1.02 0.31 10.68
CA TYR A 22 0.26 0.89 11.13
C TYR A 22 0.04 2.17 11.94
N ARG A 23 -0.87 3.03 11.49
CA ARG A 23 -1.21 4.26 12.20
C ARG A 23 -1.77 3.96 13.59
N LYS A 24 -2.73 3.03 13.69
CA LYS A 24 -3.32 2.62 14.95
C LYS A 24 -2.28 2.05 15.89
N PHE A 25 -1.42 1.19 15.40
CA PHE A 25 -0.34 0.62 16.21
C PHE A 25 0.59 1.70 16.74
N ALA A 26 1.02 2.62 15.88
CA ALA A 26 1.91 3.69 16.29
C ALA A 26 1.28 4.60 17.34
N PHE A 27 0.02 4.98 17.16
CA PHE A 27 -0.69 5.89 18.06
C PHE A 27 -1.13 5.22 19.37
N GLU A 28 -1.76 4.04 19.28
CA GLU A 28 -2.38 3.40 20.44
C GLU A 28 -1.40 2.56 21.25
N GLU A 29 -0.49 1.82 20.61
CA GLU A 29 0.43 0.91 21.27
C GLU A 29 1.80 1.55 21.55
N ALA A 30 2.36 2.28 20.59
CA ALA A 30 3.66 2.91 20.74
C ALA A 30 3.60 4.36 21.21
N ALA A 31 2.40 4.93 21.34
CA ALA A 31 2.16 6.32 21.75
C ALA A 31 2.92 7.35 20.90
N ILE A 32 3.07 7.08 19.60
CA ILE A 32 3.73 7.96 18.64
C ILE A 32 2.67 8.58 17.74
N PRO A 33 2.40 9.89 17.82
CA PRO A 33 1.48 10.54 16.89
C PRO A 33 2.08 10.57 15.48
N VAL A 34 1.31 10.09 14.51
CA VAL A 34 1.73 10.00 13.11
C VAL A 34 0.69 10.62 12.19
N ILE A 35 1.14 11.06 11.03
CA ILE A 35 0.30 11.57 9.96
C ILE A 35 0.34 10.57 8.81
N VAL A 36 -0.83 10.22 8.30
CA VAL A 36 -0.97 9.37 7.11
C VAL A 36 -0.98 10.23 5.87
N GLY A 37 -0.22 9.82 4.87
CA GLY A 37 -0.19 10.51 3.59
C GLY A 37 0.15 9.59 2.44
N ARG A 38 -0.11 10.08 1.23
CA ARG A 38 0.31 9.43 0.00
C ARG A 38 1.58 10.11 -0.51
N LYS A 39 2.59 9.33 -0.83
CA LYS A 39 3.82 9.86 -1.43
C LYS A 39 3.54 10.48 -2.80
N SER A 40 4.27 11.54 -3.12
CA SER A 40 4.23 12.12 -4.45
C SER A 40 4.77 11.11 -5.48
N ARG A 41 4.45 11.36 -6.76
CA ARG A 41 4.88 10.47 -7.84
C ARG A 41 6.40 10.27 -7.89
N LEU A 42 7.16 11.32 -7.60
CA LEU A 42 8.63 11.28 -7.61
C LEU A 42 9.22 10.50 -6.42
N GLU A 43 8.50 10.43 -5.32
CA GLU A 43 8.93 9.76 -4.09
C GLU A 43 8.35 8.36 -3.92
N THR A 44 7.46 7.96 -4.83
CA THR A 44 6.85 6.62 -4.83
C THR A 44 7.92 5.57 -5.12
N PHE A 45 7.85 4.44 -4.41
CA PHE A 45 8.75 3.32 -4.62
C PHE A 45 8.74 2.88 -6.09
N ALA A 46 9.91 2.57 -6.63
CA ALA A 46 10.05 2.16 -8.02
C ALA A 46 9.23 0.88 -8.30
N GLY A 47 8.36 0.95 -9.30
CA GLY A 47 7.45 -0.14 -9.64
C GLY A 47 6.13 -0.12 -8.90
N ALA A 48 5.94 0.75 -7.90
CA ALA A 48 4.67 0.91 -7.21
C ALA A 48 3.73 1.85 -7.97
N ILE A 49 2.43 1.53 -7.92
CA ILE A 49 1.38 2.42 -8.45
C ILE A 49 1.14 3.56 -7.47
N HIS A 50 1.02 3.23 -6.18
CA HIS A 50 0.86 4.18 -5.09
C HIS A 50 1.69 3.74 -3.89
N THR A 51 2.20 4.71 -3.14
CA THR A 51 2.85 4.50 -1.85
C THR A 51 2.19 5.37 -0.81
N TYR A 52 1.71 4.72 0.25
CA TYR A 52 1.17 5.39 1.44
C TYR A 52 2.18 5.29 2.57
N THR A 53 2.23 6.30 3.40
CA THR A 53 3.21 6.37 4.48
C THR A 53 2.58 6.93 5.75
N ILE A 54 3.14 6.54 6.88
CA ILE A 54 2.94 7.24 8.15
C ILE A 54 4.24 7.92 8.53
N GLU A 55 4.15 9.16 8.94
CA GLU A 55 5.31 9.98 9.32
C GLU A 55 5.10 10.59 10.69
N ALA A 56 6.15 10.54 11.50
CA ALA A 56 6.19 11.15 12.82
C ALA A 56 7.09 12.38 12.81
N MET A 57 6.73 13.39 13.59
CA MET A 57 7.55 14.58 13.75
C MET A 57 8.65 14.30 14.79
N MET A 58 9.88 14.54 14.39
CA MET A 58 11.04 14.43 15.28
C MET A 58 11.31 15.73 16.02
N GLY A 59 12.10 15.64 17.08
CA GLY A 59 12.47 16.82 17.87
C GLY A 59 13.21 17.89 17.11
N ASP A 60 13.92 17.53 16.04
CA ASP A 60 14.60 18.47 15.13
C ASP A 60 13.67 19.08 14.07
N LYS A 61 12.36 18.82 14.17
CA LYS A 61 11.30 19.28 13.26
C LYS A 61 11.35 18.62 11.88
N LYS A 62 12.08 17.52 11.73
CA LYS A 62 12.05 16.69 10.51
C LYS A 62 11.04 15.57 10.65
N ALA A 63 10.43 15.19 9.54
CA ALA A 63 9.52 14.07 9.50
C ALA A 63 10.31 12.75 9.37
N LEU A 64 9.99 11.79 10.24
CA LEU A 64 10.53 10.43 10.15
C LEU A 64 9.49 9.52 9.54
N GLN A 65 9.84 8.86 8.45
CA GLN A 65 8.99 7.83 7.86
C GLN A 65 9.01 6.58 8.75
N ALA A 66 7.86 6.27 9.34
CA ALA A 66 7.77 5.19 10.33
C ALA A 66 7.19 3.90 9.74
N GLY A 67 6.47 3.97 8.63
CA GLY A 67 5.93 2.79 7.96
C GLY A 67 5.40 3.15 6.59
N THR A 68 5.38 2.17 5.69
CA THR A 68 4.87 2.34 4.33
C THR A 68 3.98 1.18 3.92
N SER A 69 3.04 1.49 3.03
CA SER A 69 2.23 0.51 2.34
C SER A 69 2.28 0.81 0.85
N HIS A 70 2.75 -0.14 0.06
CA HIS A 70 2.91 0.01 -1.38
C HIS A 70 1.86 -0.79 -2.12
N HIS A 71 1.21 -0.16 -3.10
CA HIS A 71 0.41 -0.86 -4.08
C HIS A 71 1.30 -1.12 -5.29
N LEU A 72 1.79 -2.34 -5.44
CA LEU A 72 2.76 -2.72 -6.47
C LEU A 72 2.09 -3.15 -7.78
N GLY A 73 0.76 -3.27 -7.80
CA GLY A 73 0.05 -3.77 -8.97
C GLY A 73 0.48 -5.18 -9.33
N GLN A 74 0.66 -5.44 -10.60
CA GLN A 74 1.05 -6.75 -11.12
C GLN A 74 2.51 -6.84 -11.59
N ASN A 75 3.30 -5.78 -11.37
CA ASN A 75 4.67 -5.73 -11.89
C ASN A 75 5.53 -6.85 -11.33
N PHE A 76 5.48 -7.07 -10.02
CA PHE A 76 6.28 -8.10 -9.36
C PHE A 76 5.75 -9.52 -9.65
N SER A 77 4.43 -9.68 -9.65
CA SER A 77 3.85 -10.99 -9.96
C SER A 77 4.13 -11.43 -11.39
N ARG A 78 4.15 -10.50 -12.34
CA ARG A 78 4.55 -10.78 -13.73
C ARG A 78 6.02 -11.15 -13.83
N ALA A 79 6.89 -10.42 -13.13
CA ALA A 79 8.32 -10.68 -13.13
C ALA A 79 8.67 -12.04 -12.53
N PHE A 80 7.96 -12.48 -11.49
CA PHE A 80 8.16 -13.74 -10.81
C PHE A 80 7.19 -14.85 -11.25
N ASP A 81 6.35 -14.57 -12.24
CA ASP A 81 5.33 -15.48 -12.77
C ASP A 81 4.42 -16.07 -11.67
N THR A 82 3.94 -15.20 -10.78
CA THR A 82 3.04 -15.56 -9.70
C THR A 82 1.60 -15.31 -10.11
N GLN A 83 0.83 -16.39 -10.29
CA GLN A 83 -0.54 -16.32 -10.74
C GLN A 83 -1.51 -16.82 -9.68
N VAL A 84 -2.75 -16.33 -9.74
CA VAL A 84 -3.85 -16.81 -8.92
C VAL A 84 -4.92 -17.39 -9.83
N CYS A 85 -5.56 -18.47 -9.36
CA CYS A 85 -6.69 -19.10 -10.06
C CYS A 85 -7.98 -18.46 -9.57
N GLY A 86 -8.77 -17.92 -10.51
CA GLY A 86 -10.10 -17.39 -10.23
C GLY A 86 -11.17 -18.48 -10.16
N LEU A 87 -12.39 -18.06 -9.79
CA LEU A 87 -13.54 -18.98 -9.64
C LEU A 87 -13.92 -19.72 -10.94
N ALA A 88 -13.60 -19.15 -12.11
CA ALA A 88 -13.85 -19.75 -13.41
C ALA A 88 -12.67 -20.54 -13.97
N ALA A 89 -11.73 -20.97 -13.12
CA ALA A 89 -10.46 -21.61 -13.48
C ALA A 89 -9.56 -20.77 -14.40
N ASN A 90 -9.78 -19.47 -14.43
CA ASN A 90 -8.91 -18.53 -15.14
C ASN A 90 -7.74 -18.10 -14.27
N TYR A 91 -6.56 -18.08 -14.86
CA TYR A 91 -5.36 -17.60 -14.18
C TYR A 91 -5.13 -16.14 -14.50
N SER A 92 -4.76 -15.37 -13.49
CA SER A 92 -4.37 -13.98 -13.63
C SER A 92 -3.19 -13.66 -12.71
N TYR A 93 -2.44 -12.63 -13.07
CA TYR A 93 -1.36 -12.18 -12.20
C TYR A 93 -1.92 -11.54 -10.93
N ASN A 94 -1.31 -11.88 -9.81
CA ASN A 94 -1.73 -11.37 -8.52
C ASN A 94 -1.32 -9.90 -8.36
N THR A 95 -2.13 -9.14 -7.65
CA THR A 95 -1.76 -7.81 -7.20
C THR A 95 -0.93 -7.95 -5.91
N VAL A 96 0.22 -7.29 -5.87
CA VAL A 96 1.15 -7.37 -4.74
C VAL A 96 1.13 -6.05 -3.97
N PHE A 97 1.22 -6.17 -2.66
CA PHE A 97 1.25 -5.05 -1.72
C PHE A 97 2.50 -5.04 -0.89
#